data_42525caa9a1710d0f0245fdf0db4572d
#
_entry.id   42525caa9a1710d0f0245fdf0db4572d
#
_cell.length_a   1.000
_cell.length_b   1.000
_cell.length_c   1.000
_cell.angle_alpha   90.00
_cell.angle_beta   90.00
_cell.angle_gamma   90.00
#
_symmetry.space_group_name_H-M   'P 1'
#
loop_
_entity.id
_entity.type
_entity.pdbx_description
1 polymer ?
#
loop_
_entity_poly.entity_id
_entity_poly.type
_entity_poly.pdbx_seq_one_letter_code
_entity_poly.pdbx_strand_id
1 'polypeptide(L)'
;MKIISTILFILLTSVGLFAQVKKDSLTYKVDEYFTALTNLKNFNGNVIISKYGQIILDKTYNITGETDSLKVTKDSKFIIASVSKVFIKFSILKLAELKKLHLTDKLNKFIPDFPNGEKITIEQLIHHQSGLPRELTNKDAYDSLSLSKIVDLAKLEKLQFEPGSETLYSNVGYFLLHYIIDKSSSNGYLAFIQNEIFNKMKLNNTLELNSTTSVPKFAMGFDNENGKLMSTSIKKLKKAETGNYLSTIADLYSFSQQILLGKVLKKPLALEMFGKDSVLTQSGGRSGYRSYFYKNLKTGITFIFISNYTDIPFQEATADIINILDKKPYEVPHKINRVEIQLSTEILKKYTGKFALEADLTNIFSIELIGNKLFFVDPNGKKSELHPDSENTFFESPTTKDGFIFMSNKETNQYDLILIDTGIKLKTKRLK
;
A
#
# COMPACT_ATOMS: atom_id res chain seq x y z
N MET A 1 70.96 14.44 -45.53
CA MET A 1 70.46 13.69 -44.39
C MET A 1 69.01 14.09 -44.14
N LYS A 2 68.08 13.26 -44.58
CA LYS A 2 66.63 13.50 -44.37
C LYS A 2 66.17 12.72 -43.15
N ILE A 3 65.71 13.41 -42.15
CA ILE A 3 65.07 12.77 -40.93
C ILE A 3 63.62 12.62 -41.26
N ILE A 4 63.14 11.37 -41.40
CA ILE A 4 61.72 11.02 -41.55
C ILE A 4 61.14 10.88 -40.15
N SER A 5 60.22 11.80 -39.80
CA SER A 5 59.48 11.80 -38.55
C SER A 5 58.23 10.94 -38.76
N THR A 6 58.18 9.76 -38.15
CA THR A 6 57.02 8.84 -38.19
C THR A 6 56.09 9.22 -37.06
N ILE A 7 54.94 9.83 -37.39
CA ILE A 7 53.85 10.12 -36.42
C ILE A 7 53.04 8.83 -36.29
N LEU A 8 53.12 8.22 -35.10
CA LEU A 8 52.29 7.09 -34.70
C LEU A 8 50.90 7.60 -34.25
N PHE A 9 49.90 7.37 -35.07
CA PHE A 9 48.51 7.70 -34.76
C PHE A 9 47.93 6.59 -33.87
N ILE A 10 47.85 6.80 -32.57
CA ILE A 10 47.16 5.87 -31.65
C ILE A 10 45.67 6.16 -31.75
N LEU A 11 44.94 5.30 -32.48
CA LEU A 11 43.48 5.25 -32.43
C LEU A 11 43.06 4.68 -31.06
N LEU A 12 42.66 5.55 -30.16
CA LEU A 12 41.91 5.16 -28.97
C LEU A 12 40.48 4.76 -29.38
N THR A 13 40.27 3.50 -29.67
CA THR A 13 38.93 2.92 -29.73
C THR A 13 38.37 2.89 -28.31
N SER A 14 37.55 3.86 -27.97
CA SER A 14 36.68 3.82 -26.77
C SER A 14 35.65 2.70 -26.95
N VAL A 15 36.03 1.48 -26.56
CA VAL A 15 35.07 0.39 -26.37
C VAL A 15 34.23 0.78 -25.16
N GLY A 16 33.05 1.30 -25.43
CA GLY A 16 32.03 1.49 -24.38
C GLY A 16 31.72 0.12 -23.77
N LEU A 17 32.29 -0.15 -22.61
CA LEU A 17 31.86 -1.26 -21.78
C LEU A 17 30.38 -0.95 -21.33
N PHE A 18 29.43 -1.38 -22.13
CA PHE A 18 28.10 -1.64 -21.62
C PHE A 18 28.24 -2.78 -20.62
N ALA A 19 28.32 -2.46 -19.34
CA ALA A 19 28.26 -3.44 -18.29
C ALA A 19 26.95 -4.20 -18.43
N GLN A 20 27.01 -5.41 -18.97
CA GLN A 20 25.87 -6.30 -19.07
C GLN A 20 25.40 -6.58 -17.64
N VAL A 21 24.25 -6.05 -17.26
CA VAL A 21 23.67 -6.24 -15.93
C VAL A 21 23.55 -7.75 -15.71
N LYS A 22 24.29 -8.30 -14.73
CA LYS A 22 24.20 -9.73 -14.42
C LYS A 22 22.76 -10.06 -14.05
N LYS A 23 22.18 -11.10 -14.67
CA LYS A 23 20.80 -11.56 -14.39
C LYS A 23 20.51 -11.81 -12.90
N ASP A 24 21.53 -12.09 -12.11
CA ASP A 24 21.44 -12.29 -10.66
C ASP A 24 21.58 -11.01 -9.84
N SER A 25 21.75 -9.84 -10.47
CA SER A 25 21.83 -8.59 -9.72
C SER A 25 20.45 -8.24 -9.13
N LEU A 26 20.46 -7.61 -7.96
CA LEU A 26 19.24 -7.14 -7.29
C LEU A 26 18.43 -6.20 -8.19
N THR A 27 19.11 -5.30 -8.89
CA THR A 27 18.50 -4.38 -9.87
C THR A 27 17.75 -5.14 -10.96
N TYR A 28 18.39 -6.19 -11.54
CA TYR A 28 17.77 -6.98 -12.59
C TYR A 28 16.50 -7.68 -12.09
N LYS A 29 16.56 -8.35 -10.94
CA LYS A 29 15.42 -9.10 -10.37
C LYS A 29 14.21 -8.21 -10.10
N VAL A 30 14.44 -7.04 -9.53
CA VAL A 30 13.34 -6.08 -9.28
C VAL A 30 12.80 -5.51 -10.57
N ASP A 31 13.66 -5.19 -11.53
CA ASP A 31 13.25 -4.68 -12.84
C ASP A 31 12.47 -5.73 -13.64
N GLU A 32 12.92 -6.98 -13.62
CA GLU A 32 12.22 -8.13 -14.21
C GLU A 32 10.81 -8.29 -13.61
N TYR A 33 10.69 -8.19 -12.29
CA TYR A 33 9.43 -8.32 -11.58
C TYR A 33 8.42 -7.24 -11.99
N PHE A 34 8.80 -5.96 -11.93
CA PHE A 34 7.91 -4.86 -12.33
C PHE A 34 7.64 -4.82 -13.84
N THR A 35 8.59 -5.25 -14.65
CA THR A 35 8.39 -5.40 -16.10
C THR A 35 7.35 -6.49 -16.37
N ALA A 36 7.41 -7.61 -15.68
CA ALA A 36 6.43 -8.68 -15.79
C ALA A 36 5.03 -8.21 -15.36
N LEU A 37 4.89 -7.52 -14.22
CA LEU A 37 3.63 -6.92 -13.79
C LEU A 37 3.06 -5.96 -14.85
N THR A 38 3.92 -5.12 -15.44
CA THR A 38 3.50 -4.14 -16.45
C THR A 38 3.03 -4.82 -17.73
N ASN A 39 3.72 -5.86 -18.18
CA ASN A 39 3.35 -6.65 -19.36
C ASN A 39 2.02 -7.41 -19.14
N LEU A 40 1.72 -7.82 -17.91
CA LEU A 40 0.45 -8.41 -17.50
C LEU A 40 -0.66 -7.36 -17.30
N LYS A 41 -0.35 -6.08 -17.50
CA LYS A 41 -1.26 -4.94 -17.21
C LYS A 41 -1.68 -4.85 -15.74
N ASN A 42 -0.78 -5.22 -14.83
CA ASN A 42 -1.00 -5.18 -13.38
C ASN A 42 -0.24 -4.06 -12.67
N PHE A 43 0.58 -3.29 -13.39
CA PHE A 43 1.29 -2.15 -12.81
C PHE A 43 1.53 -1.04 -13.82
N ASN A 44 1.25 0.20 -13.44
CA ASN A 44 1.60 1.42 -14.18
C ASN A 44 2.02 2.49 -13.18
N GLY A 45 3.28 2.93 -13.21
CA GLY A 45 3.76 3.87 -12.19
C GLY A 45 5.27 3.99 -12.09
N ASN A 46 5.71 4.54 -10.96
CA ASN A 46 7.11 4.78 -10.64
C ASN A 46 7.58 3.93 -9.47
N VAL A 47 8.80 3.43 -9.56
CA VAL A 47 9.46 2.61 -8.52
C VAL A 47 10.83 3.18 -8.21
N ILE A 48 11.16 3.29 -6.93
CA ILE A 48 12.52 3.60 -6.48
C ILE A 48 12.93 2.66 -5.35
N ILE A 49 14.14 2.11 -5.46
CA ILE A 49 14.75 1.26 -4.45
C ILE A 49 16.15 1.77 -4.19
N SER A 50 16.51 1.86 -2.92
CA SER A 50 17.88 2.16 -2.51
C SER A 50 18.31 1.26 -1.36
N LYS A 51 19.63 1.09 -1.22
CA LYS A 51 20.26 0.42 -0.08
C LYS A 51 21.33 1.33 0.51
N TYR A 52 21.23 1.61 1.80
CA TYR A 52 22.11 2.58 2.50
C TYR A 52 22.21 3.94 1.78
N GLY A 53 21.09 4.41 1.21
CA GLY A 53 21.03 5.68 0.46
C GLY A 53 21.52 5.62 -0.99
N GLN A 54 22.14 4.51 -1.42
CA GLN A 54 22.54 4.31 -2.81
C GLN A 54 21.36 3.77 -3.61
N ILE A 55 20.96 4.49 -4.65
CA ILE A 55 19.85 4.07 -5.55
C ILE A 55 20.28 2.84 -6.34
N ILE A 56 19.48 1.78 -6.23
CA ILE A 56 19.61 0.53 -6.97
C ILE A 56 18.73 0.56 -8.22
N LEU A 57 17.50 1.06 -8.08
CA LEU A 57 16.52 1.20 -9.15
C LEU A 57 15.79 2.52 -9.01
N ASP A 58 15.60 3.24 -10.10
CA ASP A 58 14.73 4.41 -10.25
C ASP A 58 14.14 4.37 -11.66
N LYS A 59 12.93 3.80 -11.79
CA LYS A 59 12.35 3.51 -13.09
C LYS A 59 10.84 3.79 -13.13
N THR A 60 10.40 4.25 -14.31
CA THR A 60 8.99 4.41 -14.67
C THR A 60 8.57 3.23 -15.55
N TYR A 61 7.42 2.65 -15.23
CA TYR A 61 6.79 1.57 -15.97
C TYR A 61 5.44 2.04 -16.51
N ASN A 62 5.23 1.85 -17.80
CA ASN A 62 3.98 2.23 -18.47
C ASN A 62 3.41 1.04 -19.23
N ILE A 63 2.15 0.73 -19.01
CA ILE A 63 1.40 -0.26 -19.78
C ILE A 63 1.30 0.24 -21.23
N THR A 64 1.64 -0.63 -22.17
CA THR A 64 1.59 -0.34 -23.61
C THR A 64 0.24 -0.75 -24.23
N GLY A 65 -0.14 -0.07 -25.31
CA GLY A 65 -1.38 -0.39 -26.03
C GLY A 65 -2.66 0.13 -25.38
N GLU A 66 -2.55 0.98 -24.34
CA GLU A 66 -3.66 1.64 -23.67
C GLU A 66 -3.68 3.14 -23.97
N THR A 67 -4.61 3.87 -23.34
CA THR A 67 -4.78 5.31 -23.53
C THR A 67 -3.54 6.11 -23.10
N ASP A 68 -3.22 7.17 -23.87
CA ASP A 68 -2.12 8.07 -23.50
C ASP A 68 -2.28 8.76 -22.15
N SER A 69 -3.51 8.92 -21.67
CA SER A 69 -3.79 9.48 -20.34
C SER A 69 -3.33 8.58 -19.19
N LEU A 70 -3.08 7.29 -19.42
CA LEU A 70 -2.48 6.37 -18.45
C LEU A 70 -0.98 6.60 -18.28
N LYS A 71 -0.30 7.13 -19.30
CA LYS A 71 1.15 7.33 -19.29
C LYS A 71 1.60 8.28 -18.21
N VAL A 72 2.67 7.90 -17.52
CA VAL A 72 3.31 8.68 -16.49
C VAL A 72 4.80 8.84 -16.77
N THR A 73 5.41 9.83 -16.12
CA THR A 73 6.84 10.11 -16.15
C THR A 73 7.40 10.12 -14.73
N LYS A 74 8.71 10.24 -14.58
CA LYS A 74 9.36 10.40 -13.25
C LYS A 74 8.83 11.60 -12.46
N ASP A 75 8.43 12.67 -13.19
CA ASP A 75 7.93 13.89 -12.56
C ASP A 75 6.41 13.89 -12.35
N SER A 76 5.72 12.83 -12.73
CA SER A 76 4.27 12.75 -12.53
C SER A 76 3.92 12.78 -11.05
N LYS A 77 2.86 13.53 -10.71
CA LYS A 77 2.34 13.67 -9.35
C LYS A 77 1.17 12.74 -9.16
N PHE A 78 1.29 11.85 -8.20
CA PHE A 78 0.29 10.83 -7.89
C PHE A 78 -0.42 11.16 -6.59
N ILE A 79 -1.68 10.80 -6.46
CA ILE A 79 -2.32 10.71 -5.16
C ILE A 79 -1.70 9.53 -4.41
N ILE A 80 -1.14 9.80 -3.23
CA ILE A 80 -0.40 8.81 -2.43
C ILE A 80 -1.26 8.15 -1.37
N ALA A 81 -2.54 8.49 -1.30
CA ALA A 81 -3.51 7.94 -0.36
C ALA A 81 -2.93 7.86 1.08
N SER A 82 -3.06 6.72 1.75
CA SER A 82 -2.61 6.58 3.15
C SER A 82 -1.10 6.68 3.38
N VAL A 83 -0.26 6.71 2.33
CA VAL A 83 1.16 7.07 2.50
C VAL A 83 1.29 8.50 3.06
N SER A 84 0.29 9.37 2.87
CA SER A 84 0.18 10.69 3.51
C SER A 84 0.36 10.66 5.04
N LYS A 85 -0.02 9.54 5.67
CA LYS A 85 0.09 9.39 7.14
C LYS A 85 1.52 9.50 7.67
N VAL A 86 2.53 9.24 6.84
CA VAL A 86 3.92 9.44 7.24
C VAL A 86 4.22 10.94 7.48
N PHE A 87 3.61 11.83 6.69
CA PHE A 87 3.76 13.28 6.87
C PHE A 87 3.00 13.76 8.11
N ILE A 88 1.82 13.21 8.37
CA ILE A 88 1.01 13.57 9.54
C ILE A 88 1.71 13.15 10.83
N LYS A 89 2.18 11.90 10.90
CA LYS A 89 2.96 11.40 12.04
C LYS A 89 4.20 12.26 12.26
N PHE A 90 4.96 12.57 11.21
CA PHE A 90 6.15 13.43 11.29
C PHE A 90 5.79 14.84 11.78
N SER A 91 4.63 15.39 11.37
CA SER A 91 4.16 16.71 11.80
C SER A 91 3.79 16.75 13.29
N ILE A 92 3.16 15.70 13.81
CA ILE A 92 2.88 15.54 15.25
C ILE A 92 4.19 15.49 16.04
N LEU A 93 5.17 14.71 15.59
CA LEU A 93 6.49 14.65 16.23
C LEU A 93 7.20 16.00 16.17
N LYS A 94 7.03 16.76 15.08
CA LYS A 94 7.57 18.12 14.99
C LYS A 94 6.90 19.08 15.96
N LEU A 95 5.59 19.02 16.15
CA LEU A 95 4.89 19.79 17.16
C LEU A 95 5.34 19.43 18.58
N ALA A 96 5.63 18.16 18.84
CA ALA A 96 6.21 17.72 20.13
C ALA A 96 7.62 18.29 20.33
N GLU A 97 8.47 18.30 19.30
CA GLU A 97 9.79 18.96 19.37
C GLU A 97 9.69 20.45 19.67
N LEU A 98 8.69 21.13 19.07
CA LEU A 98 8.42 22.54 19.30
C LEU A 98 7.71 22.83 20.64
N LYS A 99 7.49 21.81 21.47
CA LYS A 99 6.77 21.88 22.76
C LYS A 99 5.34 22.44 22.65
N LYS A 100 4.70 22.27 21.50
CA LYS A 100 3.30 22.65 21.27
C LYS A 100 2.33 21.59 21.79
N LEU A 101 2.79 20.35 21.91
CA LEU A 101 2.09 19.21 22.52
C LEU A 101 3.09 18.22 23.11
N HIS A 102 2.60 17.26 23.91
CA HIS A 102 3.33 16.06 24.31
C HIS A 102 2.64 14.82 23.76
N LEU A 103 3.39 13.78 23.43
CA LEU A 103 2.78 12.52 22.91
C LEU A 103 1.88 11.87 23.98
N THR A 104 2.12 12.13 25.25
CA THR A 104 1.29 11.69 26.39
C THR A 104 0.05 12.56 26.63
N ASP A 105 -0.09 13.69 25.94
CA ASP A 105 -1.29 14.53 26.07
C ASP A 105 -2.53 13.73 25.68
N LYS A 106 -3.61 13.97 26.42
CA LYS A 106 -4.90 13.32 26.18
C LYS A 106 -5.67 14.05 25.09
N LEU A 107 -6.50 13.30 24.35
CA LEU A 107 -7.28 13.83 23.24
C LEU A 107 -8.22 14.97 23.69
N ASN A 108 -8.80 14.87 24.89
CA ASN A 108 -9.67 15.91 25.45
C ASN A 108 -8.99 17.25 25.72
N LYS A 109 -7.65 17.31 25.75
CA LYS A 109 -6.89 18.57 25.77
C LYS A 109 -7.12 19.40 24.51
N PHE A 110 -7.33 18.76 23.36
CA PHE A 110 -7.53 19.39 22.05
C PHE A 110 -8.98 19.40 21.61
N ILE A 111 -9.76 18.43 22.07
CA ILE A 111 -11.19 18.28 21.82
C ILE A 111 -11.87 17.97 23.17
N PRO A 112 -12.23 19.01 23.97
CA PRO A 112 -12.63 18.86 25.38
C PRO A 112 -13.79 17.90 25.61
N ASP A 113 -14.75 17.85 24.69
CA ASP A 113 -15.98 17.06 24.78
C ASP A 113 -15.91 15.73 23.98
N PHE A 114 -14.70 15.26 23.64
CA PHE A 114 -14.56 13.98 22.92
C PHE A 114 -14.82 12.80 23.88
N PRO A 115 -15.77 11.88 23.55
CA PRO A 115 -16.06 10.73 24.39
C PRO A 115 -14.83 9.84 24.64
N ASN A 116 -14.53 9.52 25.90
CA ASN A 116 -13.32 8.82 26.32
C ASN A 116 -12.00 9.52 25.93
N GLY A 117 -12.03 10.82 25.63
CA GLY A 117 -10.85 11.57 25.22
C GLY A 117 -9.78 11.67 26.32
N GLU A 118 -10.16 11.50 27.59
CA GLU A 118 -9.26 11.42 28.74
C GLU A 118 -8.46 10.09 28.82
N LYS A 119 -8.89 9.05 28.08
CA LYS A 119 -8.21 7.77 27.98
C LYS A 119 -7.24 7.73 26.79
N ILE A 120 -7.54 8.43 25.70
CA ILE A 120 -6.81 8.38 24.44
C ILE A 120 -5.65 9.36 24.46
N THR A 121 -4.42 8.91 24.19
CA THR A 121 -3.23 9.76 24.03
C THR A 121 -2.93 10.04 22.56
N ILE A 122 -2.13 11.10 22.30
CA ILE A 122 -1.60 11.40 20.96
C ILE A 122 -0.73 10.24 20.44
N GLU A 123 0.07 9.62 21.31
CA GLU A 123 0.88 8.45 21.00
C GLU A 123 0.02 7.27 20.52
N GLN A 124 -1.08 7.00 21.22
CA GLN A 124 -2.02 5.94 20.81
C GLN A 124 -2.67 6.22 19.45
N LEU A 125 -2.94 7.49 19.13
CA LEU A 125 -3.47 7.87 17.82
C LEU A 125 -2.45 7.60 16.69
N ILE A 126 -1.19 8.04 16.85
CA ILE A 126 -0.16 7.82 15.80
C ILE A 126 0.22 6.35 15.61
N HIS A 127 -0.05 5.51 16.61
CA HIS A 127 0.24 4.07 16.58
C HIS A 127 -1.01 3.20 16.35
N HIS A 128 -2.17 3.80 16.03
CA HIS A 128 -3.43 3.08 15.80
C HIS A 128 -3.90 2.24 17.01
N GLN A 129 -3.65 2.73 18.23
CA GLN A 129 -3.98 2.07 19.50
C GLN A 129 -5.07 2.80 20.29
N SER A 130 -5.80 3.69 19.64
CA SER A 130 -6.80 4.53 20.30
C SER A 130 -8.14 3.84 20.58
N GLY A 131 -8.38 2.67 20.02
CA GLY A 131 -9.70 2.00 20.04
C GLY A 131 -10.72 2.57 19.05
N LEU A 132 -10.41 3.67 18.35
CA LEU A 132 -11.30 4.25 17.34
C LEU A 132 -11.46 3.31 16.14
N PRO A 133 -12.63 3.27 15.50
CA PRO A 133 -12.90 2.41 14.36
C PRO A 133 -12.02 2.78 13.15
N ARG A 134 -11.94 1.86 12.19
CA ARG A 134 -11.20 2.09 10.95
C ARG A 134 -11.75 3.28 10.17
N GLU A 135 -13.06 3.34 10.00
CA GLU A 135 -13.79 4.36 9.23
C GLU A 135 -14.94 4.91 10.08
N LEU A 136 -15.42 6.10 9.73
CA LEU A 136 -16.67 6.61 10.25
C LEU A 136 -17.84 5.75 9.76
N THR A 137 -18.86 5.56 10.60
CA THR A 137 -20.07 4.80 10.22
C THR A 137 -20.71 5.36 8.95
N ASN A 138 -20.74 6.69 8.80
CA ASN A 138 -21.19 7.37 7.58
C ASN A 138 -19.99 7.82 6.73
N LYS A 139 -19.25 6.87 6.19
CA LYS A 139 -18.00 7.12 5.43
C LYS A 139 -18.20 7.91 4.14
N ASP A 140 -19.37 7.82 3.49
CA ASP A 140 -19.63 8.49 2.21
C ASP A 140 -19.78 10.02 2.36
N ALA A 141 -19.94 10.50 3.58
CA ALA A 141 -20.12 11.91 3.86
C ALA A 141 -18.79 12.68 4.00
N TYR A 142 -17.71 12.06 4.47
CA TYR A 142 -16.52 12.83 4.88
C TYR A 142 -15.58 13.24 3.74
N ASP A 143 -15.71 12.70 2.53
CA ASP A 143 -14.95 13.14 1.34
C ASP A 143 -15.25 14.62 0.96
N SER A 144 -16.27 15.23 1.55
CA SER A 144 -16.68 16.62 1.26
C SER A 144 -16.90 17.47 2.52
N LEU A 145 -16.48 16.97 3.69
CA LEU A 145 -16.72 17.66 4.97
C LEU A 145 -15.49 18.44 5.43
N SER A 146 -15.73 19.54 6.12
CA SER A 146 -14.68 20.25 6.85
C SER A 146 -14.10 19.38 7.97
N LEU A 147 -12.87 19.68 8.36
CA LEU A 147 -12.19 18.94 9.41
C LEU A 147 -12.95 18.96 10.75
N SER A 148 -13.58 20.10 11.10
CA SER A 148 -14.43 20.20 12.30
C SER A 148 -15.63 19.28 12.23
N LYS A 149 -16.27 19.19 11.06
CA LYS A 149 -17.43 18.29 10.88
C LYS A 149 -17.06 16.82 10.96
N ILE A 150 -15.88 16.46 10.46
CA ILE A 150 -15.31 15.09 10.60
C ILE A 150 -15.11 14.77 12.10
N VAL A 151 -14.58 15.74 12.89
CA VAL A 151 -14.43 15.59 14.34
C VAL A 151 -15.78 15.38 15.03
N ASP A 152 -16.82 16.13 14.64
CA ASP A 152 -18.17 15.95 15.20
C ASP A 152 -18.72 14.55 14.92
N LEU A 153 -18.49 14.01 13.73
CA LEU A 153 -18.86 12.63 13.40
C LEU A 153 -18.04 11.61 14.20
N ALA A 154 -16.75 11.86 14.39
CA ALA A 154 -15.89 10.98 15.15
C ALA A 154 -16.29 10.86 16.62
N LYS A 155 -16.92 11.89 17.21
CA LYS A 155 -17.49 11.84 18.58
C LYS A 155 -18.67 10.87 18.71
N LEU A 156 -19.32 10.50 17.61
CA LEU A 156 -20.44 9.55 17.61
C LEU A 156 -19.97 8.10 17.54
N GLU A 157 -18.71 7.87 17.23
CA GLU A 157 -18.15 6.53 17.09
C GLU A 157 -17.86 5.89 18.47
N LYS A 158 -18.11 4.58 18.56
CA LYS A 158 -17.79 3.80 19.75
C LYS A 158 -16.37 3.23 19.64
N LEU A 159 -15.66 3.21 20.76
CA LEU A 159 -14.39 2.48 20.84
C LEU A 159 -14.62 0.98 20.65
N GLN A 160 -13.77 0.33 19.90
CA GLN A 160 -13.81 -1.10 19.62
C GLN A 160 -13.03 -1.91 20.66
N PHE A 161 -12.08 -1.24 21.35
CA PHE A 161 -11.32 -1.79 22.47
C PHE A 161 -10.82 -0.65 23.37
N GLU A 162 -10.36 -0.98 24.57
CA GLU A 162 -9.79 0.01 25.50
C GLU A 162 -8.49 0.60 24.94
N PRO A 163 -8.33 1.94 24.94
CA PRO A 163 -7.13 2.60 24.40
C PRO A 163 -5.83 2.02 24.96
N GLY A 164 -4.95 1.59 24.06
CA GLY A 164 -3.64 0.99 24.38
C GLY A 164 -3.63 -0.53 24.50
N SER A 165 -4.79 -1.22 24.52
CA SER A 165 -4.83 -2.68 24.67
C SER A 165 -4.56 -3.43 23.38
N GLU A 166 -4.95 -2.87 22.24
CA GLU A 166 -4.84 -3.48 20.92
C GLU A 166 -4.39 -2.48 19.86
N THR A 167 -4.17 -2.96 18.64
CA THR A 167 -3.83 -2.13 17.48
C THR A 167 -4.82 -2.39 16.36
N LEU A 168 -5.56 -1.35 15.94
CA LEU A 168 -6.46 -1.37 14.80
C LEU A 168 -6.24 -0.13 13.95
N TYR A 169 -5.85 -0.34 12.69
CA TYR A 169 -5.68 0.77 11.75
C TYR A 169 -6.92 1.65 11.67
N SER A 170 -6.77 2.94 11.98
CA SER A 170 -7.86 3.91 12.07
C SER A 170 -7.60 5.14 11.20
N ASN A 171 -8.45 5.36 10.20
CA ASN A 171 -8.50 6.63 9.46
C ASN A 171 -9.10 7.73 10.35
N VAL A 172 -10.07 7.39 11.19
CA VAL A 172 -10.68 8.31 12.14
C VAL A 172 -9.63 8.94 13.06
N GLY A 173 -8.72 8.11 13.62
CA GLY A 173 -7.62 8.61 14.46
C GLY A 173 -6.73 9.62 13.72
N TYR A 174 -6.46 9.39 12.44
CA TYR A 174 -5.62 10.32 11.66
C TYR A 174 -6.34 11.60 11.24
N PHE A 175 -7.66 11.61 11.09
CA PHE A 175 -8.42 12.87 10.96
C PHE A 175 -8.34 13.69 12.23
N LEU A 176 -8.41 13.05 13.40
CA LEU A 176 -8.20 13.75 14.68
C LEU A 176 -6.77 14.32 14.78
N LEU A 177 -5.76 13.61 14.30
CA LEU A 177 -4.38 14.14 14.25
C LEU A 177 -4.27 15.37 13.33
N HIS A 178 -4.94 15.40 12.18
CA HIS A 178 -5.00 16.62 11.35
C HIS A 178 -5.61 17.79 12.13
N TYR A 179 -6.71 17.55 12.83
CA TYR A 179 -7.36 18.57 13.67
C TYR A 179 -6.45 19.05 14.80
N ILE A 180 -5.70 18.14 15.44
CA ILE A 180 -4.74 18.49 16.49
C ILE A 180 -3.59 19.34 15.91
N ILE A 181 -3.10 19.01 14.71
CA ILE A 181 -2.11 19.86 14.03
C ILE A 181 -2.69 21.25 13.78
N ASP A 182 -3.92 21.31 13.28
CA ASP A 182 -4.63 22.58 13.03
C ASP A 182 -4.71 23.46 14.28
N LYS A 183 -5.16 22.89 15.40
CA LYS A 183 -5.30 23.61 16.68
C LYS A 183 -3.97 23.95 17.37
N SER A 184 -2.93 23.16 17.13
CA SER A 184 -1.62 23.35 17.75
C SER A 184 -0.69 24.28 16.94
N SER A 185 -1.06 24.61 15.72
CA SER A 185 -0.31 25.47 14.81
C SER A 185 -0.95 26.85 14.67
N SER A 186 -0.13 27.90 14.50
CA SER A 186 -0.64 29.29 14.43
C SER A 186 -1.41 29.60 13.14
N ASN A 187 -1.12 28.89 12.05
CA ASN A 187 -1.64 29.20 10.72
C ASN A 187 -2.39 28.02 10.07
N GLY A 188 -2.90 27.08 10.89
CA GLY A 188 -3.61 25.90 10.43
C GLY A 188 -2.68 24.77 9.93
N TYR A 189 -3.25 23.57 9.78
CA TYR A 189 -2.46 22.36 9.50
C TYR A 189 -1.76 22.40 8.14
N LEU A 190 -2.43 22.91 7.08
CA LEU A 190 -1.85 23.00 5.74
C LEU A 190 -0.60 23.87 5.72
N ALA A 191 -0.67 25.06 6.29
CA ALA A 191 0.45 25.99 6.34
C ALA A 191 1.59 25.42 7.21
N PHE A 192 1.25 24.72 8.31
CA PHE A 192 2.24 24.08 9.16
C PHE A 192 3.01 23.00 8.41
N ILE A 193 2.31 22.07 7.77
CA ILE A 193 2.93 20.97 7.03
C ILE A 193 3.76 21.52 5.86
N GLN A 194 3.21 22.48 5.13
CA GLN A 194 3.94 23.10 4.00
C GLN A 194 5.23 23.78 4.48
N ASN A 195 5.17 24.60 5.53
CA ASN A 195 6.30 25.42 5.94
C ASN A 195 7.31 24.63 6.79
N GLU A 196 6.83 23.82 7.72
CA GLU A 196 7.71 23.12 8.68
C GLU A 196 8.25 21.79 8.13
N ILE A 197 7.58 21.18 7.15
CA ILE A 197 7.98 19.88 6.60
C ILE A 197 8.39 20.02 5.14
N PHE A 198 7.45 20.32 4.24
CA PHE A 198 7.70 20.24 2.80
C PHE A 198 8.77 21.24 2.33
N ASN A 199 8.65 22.51 2.71
CA ASN A 199 9.62 23.52 2.34
C ASN A 199 11.02 23.25 2.95
N LYS A 200 11.08 22.86 4.24
CA LYS A 200 12.36 22.57 4.93
C LYS A 200 13.05 21.34 4.37
N MET A 201 12.29 20.35 3.90
CA MET A 201 12.80 19.15 3.25
C MET A 201 12.90 19.30 1.72
N LYS A 202 12.56 20.47 1.15
CA LYS A 202 12.55 20.73 -0.28
C LYS A 202 11.70 19.74 -1.09
N LEU A 203 10.54 19.35 -0.54
CA LEU A 203 9.57 18.47 -1.21
C LEU A 203 8.66 19.34 -2.10
N ASN A 204 9.22 19.88 -3.16
CA ASN A 204 8.59 20.94 -3.98
C ASN A 204 7.41 20.43 -4.84
N ASN A 205 7.26 19.13 -4.97
CA ASN A 205 6.20 18.48 -5.74
C ASN A 205 5.20 17.73 -4.85
N THR A 206 5.28 17.93 -3.54
CA THR A 206 4.35 17.36 -2.55
C THR A 206 3.40 18.45 -2.07
N LEU A 207 2.10 18.21 -2.18
CA LEU A 207 1.05 19.17 -1.81
C LEU A 207 -0.25 18.44 -1.51
N GLU A 208 -1.16 19.12 -0.82
CA GLU A 208 -2.52 18.61 -0.65
C GLU A 208 -3.41 19.06 -1.81
N LEU A 209 -4.16 18.12 -2.40
CA LEU A 209 -5.11 18.39 -3.47
C LEU A 209 -6.42 18.90 -2.87
N ASN A 210 -6.84 20.09 -3.29
CA ASN A 210 -8.14 20.67 -2.94
C ASN A 210 -8.90 21.15 -4.18
N SER A 211 -10.09 21.69 -4.00
CA SER A 211 -10.97 22.12 -5.09
C SER A 211 -10.34 23.16 -6.02
N THR A 212 -9.42 23.99 -5.52
CA THR A 212 -8.79 25.09 -6.26
C THR A 212 -7.40 24.74 -6.81
N THR A 213 -6.82 23.60 -6.41
CA THR A 213 -5.45 23.22 -6.79
C THR A 213 -5.36 22.93 -8.29
N SER A 214 -4.49 23.65 -8.99
CA SER A 214 -4.02 23.27 -10.33
C SER A 214 -2.76 22.44 -10.20
N VAL A 215 -2.75 21.25 -10.80
CA VAL A 215 -1.64 20.28 -10.65
C VAL A 215 -1.05 19.96 -12.02
N PRO A 216 0.06 20.61 -12.39
CA PRO A 216 0.80 20.21 -13.59
C PRO A 216 1.39 18.79 -13.40
N LYS A 217 1.43 18.02 -14.48
CA LYS A 217 1.91 16.63 -14.52
C LYS A 217 1.14 15.70 -13.57
N PHE A 218 -0.15 15.93 -13.37
CA PHE A 218 -1.00 15.07 -12.57
C PHE A 218 -1.16 13.70 -13.24
N ALA A 219 -0.86 12.62 -12.52
CA ALA A 219 -1.10 11.26 -12.98
C ALA A 219 -2.60 10.94 -12.80
N MET A 220 -3.34 10.84 -13.90
CA MET A 220 -4.73 10.41 -13.87
C MET A 220 -4.80 8.95 -13.38
N GLY A 221 -5.66 8.69 -12.39
CA GLY A 221 -5.87 7.36 -11.85
C GLY A 221 -6.85 6.53 -12.68
N PHE A 222 -6.65 5.21 -12.70
CA PHE A 222 -7.47 4.27 -13.42
C PHE A 222 -7.79 3.04 -12.58
N ASP A 223 -9.05 2.62 -12.64
CA ASP A 223 -9.53 1.33 -12.16
C ASP A 223 -9.80 0.42 -13.36
N ASN A 224 -9.74 -0.89 -13.16
CA ASN A 224 -10.16 -1.87 -14.14
C ASN A 224 -11.54 -2.40 -13.72
N GLU A 225 -12.56 -2.12 -14.53
CA GLU A 225 -13.90 -2.64 -14.33
C GLU A 225 -14.20 -3.64 -15.45
N ASN A 226 -14.15 -4.92 -15.16
CA ASN A 226 -14.44 -6.02 -16.12
C ASN A 226 -13.58 -5.93 -17.39
N GLY A 227 -12.28 -5.68 -17.25
CA GLY A 227 -11.35 -5.56 -18.39
C GLY A 227 -11.36 -4.20 -19.08
N LYS A 228 -12.16 -3.24 -18.61
CA LYS A 228 -12.23 -1.89 -19.16
C LYS A 228 -11.57 -0.87 -18.22
N LEU A 229 -10.67 -0.06 -18.76
CA LEU A 229 -10.05 1.04 -18.01
C LEU A 229 -11.06 2.16 -17.77
N MET A 230 -11.30 2.46 -16.51
CA MET A 230 -12.15 3.56 -16.05
C MET A 230 -11.32 4.61 -15.35
N SER A 231 -11.30 5.83 -15.90
CA SER A 231 -10.57 6.93 -15.26
C SER A 231 -11.27 7.44 -14.00
N THR A 232 -10.51 7.71 -12.97
CA THR A 232 -11.03 8.29 -11.73
C THR A 232 -11.46 9.74 -11.95
N SER A 233 -12.64 10.10 -11.47
CA SER A 233 -13.17 11.47 -11.60
C SER A 233 -12.34 12.47 -10.78
N ILE A 234 -11.67 13.41 -11.45
CA ILE A 234 -10.94 14.51 -10.80
C ILE A 234 -11.87 15.34 -9.89
N LYS A 235 -13.13 15.56 -10.28
CA LYS A 235 -14.10 16.28 -9.45
C LYS A 235 -14.36 15.57 -8.13
N LYS A 236 -14.46 14.23 -8.15
CA LYS A 236 -14.64 13.41 -6.95
C LYS A 236 -13.38 13.43 -6.07
N LEU A 237 -12.19 13.40 -6.69
CA LEU A 237 -10.90 13.48 -5.99
C LEU A 237 -10.68 14.82 -5.29
N LYS A 238 -11.09 15.92 -5.93
CA LYS A 238 -10.95 17.29 -5.40
C LYS A 238 -11.96 17.66 -4.30
N LYS A 239 -12.98 16.85 -4.07
CA LYS A 239 -13.96 17.07 -3.01
C LYS A 239 -13.41 16.76 -1.61
N ALA A 240 -12.41 15.90 -1.51
CA ALA A 240 -11.79 15.59 -0.22
C ALA A 240 -11.12 16.85 0.33
N GLU A 241 -11.56 17.32 1.50
CA GLU A 241 -11.01 18.52 2.13
C GLU A 241 -9.74 18.25 2.95
N THR A 242 -9.43 17.00 3.27
CA THR A 242 -8.29 16.59 4.11
C THR A 242 -7.64 15.30 3.67
N GLY A 243 -6.32 15.21 3.81
CA GLY A 243 -5.56 13.96 3.66
C GLY A 243 -5.37 13.50 2.21
N ASN A 244 -5.68 14.34 1.24
CA ASN A 244 -5.59 14.01 -0.19
C ASN A 244 -4.26 14.50 -0.79
N TYR A 245 -3.14 13.96 -0.28
CA TYR A 245 -1.82 14.40 -0.69
C TYR A 245 -1.41 13.85 -2.05
N LEU A 246 -0.75 14.71 -2.81
CA LEU A 246 -0.03 14.39 -4.04
C LEU A 246 1.47 14.40 -3.76
N SER A 247 2.20 13.52 -4.43
CA SER A 247 3.67 13.54 -4.40
C SER A 247 4.26 12.95 -5.67
N THR A 248 5.55 13.15 -5.88
CA THR A 248 6.37 12.44 -6.84
C THR A 248 7.18 11.35 -6.15
N ILE A 249 7.67 10.37 -6.91
CA ILE A 249 8.56 9.34 -6.40
C ILE A 249 9.84 9.94 -5.79
N ALA A 250 10.36 11.01 -6.42
CA ALA A 250 11.56 11.71 -5.97
C ALA A 250 11.37 12.40 -4.62
N ASP A 251 10.22 13.08 -4.40
CA ASP A 251 9.92 13.74 -3.13
C ASP A 251 9.74 12.71 -1.99
N LEU A 252 9.02 11.62 -2.25
CA LEU A 252 8.88 10.53 -1.26
C LEU A 252 10.22 9.92 -0.89
N TYR A 253 11.08 9.69 -1.87
CA TYR A 253 12.44 9.21 -1.62
C TYR A 253 13.27 10.22 -0.82
N SER A 254 13.25 11.49 -1.22
CA SER A 254 13.90 12.57 -0.51
C SER A 254 13.44 12.66 0.95
N PHE A 255 12.13 12.60 1.20
CA PHE A 255 11.58 12.52 2.56
C PHE A 255 12.17 11.33 3.32
N SER A 256 12.17 10.14 2.72
CA SER A 256 12.69 8.92 3.35
C SER A 256 14.15 9.06 3.81
N GLN A 257 14.98 9.73 3.01
CA GLN A 257 16.40 9.93 3.34
C GLN A 257 16.60 11.00 4.44
N GLN A 258 15.69 11.98 4.51
CA GLN A 258 15.81 13.11 5.43
C GLN A 258 15.24 12.86 6.84
N ILE A 259 14.39 11.83 7.03
CA ILE A 259 13.73 11.54 8.33
C ILE A 259 14.71 11.56 9.49
N LEU A 260 15.88 10.93 9.34
CA LEU A 260 16.86 10.75 10.44
C LEU A 260 18.08 11.70 10.36
N LEU A 261 18.10 12.68 9.43
CA LEU A 261 19.22 13.60 9.33
C LEU A 261 19.29 14.63 10.48
N GLY A 262 18.23 14.76 11.27
CA GLY A 262 18.16 15.71 12.39
C GLY A 262 18.02 17.18 11.97
N LYS A 263 17.87 17.47 10.68
CA LYS A 263 17.76 18.84 10.15
C LYS A 263 16.39 19.47 10.37
N VAL A 264 15.33 18.70 10.23
CA VAL A 264 13.95 19.18 10.41
C VAL A 264 13.34 18.67 11.70
N LEU A 265 13.60 17.43 12.07
CA LEU A 265 13.18 16.80 13.31
C LEU A 265 14.40 16.13 13.95
N LYS A 266 14.64 16.33 15.24
CA LYS A 266 15.76 15.71 15.96
C LYS A 266 15.66 14.20 15.95
N LYS A 267 16.80 13.53 15.81
CA LYS A 267 16.88 12.08 15.63
C LYS A 267 16.14 11.25 16.68
N PRO A 268 16.18 11.57 17.99
CA PRO A 268 15.43 10.78 18.99
C PRO A 268 13.93 10.73 18.70
N LEU A 269 13.29 11.87 18.37
CA LEU A 269 11.87 11.90 17.99
C LEU A 269 11.63 11.30 16.61
N ALA A 270 12.56 11.47 15.67
CA ALA A 270 12.42 10.89 14.32
C ALA A 270 12.47 9.36 14.34
N LEU A 271 13.06 8.73 15.37
CA LEU A 271 13.02 7.27 15.54
C LEU A 271 11.61 6.76 15.86
N GLU A 272 10.72 7.59 16.45
CA GLU A 272 9.31 7.25 16.66
C GLU A 272 8.53 7.02 15.34
N MET A 273 9.10 7.43 14.21
CA MET A 273 8.53 7.08 12.89
C MET A 273 8.55 5.58 12.64
N PHE A 274 9.49 4.86 13.23
CA PHE A 274 9.74 3.44 12.99
C PHE A 274 9.11 2.56 14.06
N GLY A 275 8.70 1.35 13.68
CA GLY A 275 8.26 0.34 14.63
C GLY A 275 9.43 -0.25 15.46
N LYS A 276 9.10 -1.10 16.44
CA LYS A 276 10.08 -1.80 17.28
C LYS A 276 11.07 -2.65 16.48
N ASP A 277 10.67 -3.10 15.30
CA ASP A 277 11.50 -3.83 14.33
C ASP A 277 12.46 -2.93 13.53
N SER A 278 12.41 -1.62 13.74
CA SER A 278 13.16 -0.59 12.99
C SER A 278 12.67 -0.42 11.54
N VAL A 279 11.41 -0.75 11.28
CA VAL A 279 10.77 -0.58 9.97
C VAL A 279 9.73 0.54 10.02
N LEU A 280 9.74 1.38 9.00
CA LEU A 280 8.66 2.30 8.66
C LEU A 280 8.01 1.76 7.39
N THR A 281 6.77 1.32 7.49
CA THR A 281 5.99 0.86 6.35
C THR A 281 4.63 1.54 6.33
N GLN A 282 4.19 1.94 5.15
CA GLN A 282 2.87 2.50 4.94
C GLN A 282 2.37 2.18 3.54
N SER A 283 1.27 1.48 3.44
CA SER A 283 0.55 1.28 2.19
C SER A 283 -0.48 2.38 1.97
N GLY A 284 -0.78 2.65 0.71
CA GLY A 284 -1.82 3.59 0.31
C GLY A 284 -2.67 3.03 -0.82
N GLY A 285 -3.98 3.14 -0.70
CA GLY A 285 -4.91 2.69 -1.71
C GLY A 285 -6.18 3.54 -1.74
N ARG A 286 -6.60 3.89 -2.94
CA ARG A 286 -7.93 4.44 -3.26
C ARG A 286 -8.23 4.16 -4.74
N SER A 287 -9.44 4.46 -5.19
CA SER A 287 -9.81 4.34 -6.61
C SER A 287 -8.76 5.02 -7.50
N GLY A 288 -8.24 4.27 -8.47
CA GLY A 288 -7.23 4.71 -9.42
C GLY A 288 -5.79 4.75 -8.92
N TYR A 289 -5.51 4.47 -7.63
CA TYR A 289 -4.15 4.65 -7.09
C TYR A 289 -3.77 3.57 -6.09
N ARG A 290 -2.49 3.16 -6.17
CA ARG A 290 -1.80 2.34 -5.17
C ARG A 290 -0.43 2.94 -4.89
N SER A 291 -0.03 2.89 -3.62
CA SER A 291 1.30 3.38 -3.20
C SER A 291 1.85 2.54 -2.04
N TYR A 292 3.15 2.46 -1.98
CA TYR A 292 3.84 1.78 -0.89
C TYR A 292 5.10 2.54 -0.51
N PHE A 293 5.29 2.69 0.78
CA PHE A 293 6.47 3.31 1.37
C PHE A 293 7.06 2.34 2.40
N TYR A 294 8.28 1.91 2.18
CA TYR A 294 9.01 1.00 3.08
C TYR A 294 10.43 1.51 3.30
N LYS A 295 10.83 1.59 4.56
CA LYS A 295 12.20 1.88 4.96
C LYS A 295 12.58 1.03 6.15
N ASN A 296 13.68 0.28 6.03
CA ASN A 296 14.21 -0.58 7.07
C ASN A 296 15.62 -0.10 7.47
N LEU A 297 15.78 0.28 8.73
CA LEU A 297 17.04 0.82 9.24
C LEU A 297 18.10 -0.27 9.40
N LYS A 298 17.71 -1.51 9.69
CA LYS A 298 18.65 -2.63 9.88
C LYS A 298 19.28 -3.07 8.57
N THR A 299 18.49 -3.17 7.50
CA THR A 299 18.96 -3.60 6.17
C THR A 299 19.42 -2.44 5.30
N GLY A 300 19.13 -1.19 5.71
CA GLY A 300 19.40 0.02 4.94
C GLY A 300 18.51 0.18 3.71
N ILE A 301 17.49 -0.68 3.53
CA ILE A 301 16.62 -0.69 2.35
C ILE A 301 15.57 0.41 2.46
N THR A 302 15.39 1.15 1.37
CA THR A 302 14.22 1.97 1.09
C THR A 302 13.58 1.46 -0.20
N PHE A 303 12.29 1.13 -0.16
CA PHE A 303 11.50 0.72 -1.32
C PHE A 303 10.21 1.52 -1.36
N ILE A 304 9.99 2.24 -2.44
CA ILE A 304 8.81 3.06 -2.66
C ILE A 304 8.28 2.78 -4.06
N PHE A 305 6.98 2.60 -4.20
CA PHE A 305 6.31 2.71 -5.47
C PHE A 305 5.05 3.56 -5.37
N ILE A 306 4.69 4.18 -6.48
CA ILE A 306 3.45 4.92 -6.69
C ILE A 306 2.87 4.54 -8.04
N SER A 307 1.59 4.16 -8.04
CA SER A 307 0.88 3.70 -9.24
C SER A 307 -0.40 4.51 -9.43
N ASN A 308 -0.71 4.84 -10.67
CA ASN A 308 -1.99 5.41 -11.08
C ASN A 308 -2.94 4.33 -11.64
N TYR A 309 -2.78 3.09 -11.18
CA TYR A 309 -3.57 1.94 -11.58
C TYR A 309 -3.80 1.01 -10.39
N THR A 310 -5.02 0.47 -10.24
CA THR A 310 -5.42 -0.26 -9.03
C THR A 310 -5.16 -1.75 -9.06
N ASP A 311 -4.99 -2.37 -10.22
CA ASP A 311 -4.95 -3.84 -10.37
C ASP A 311 -3.64 -4.51 -9.96
N ILE A 312 -2.70 -3.78 -9.36
CA ILE A 312 -1.50 -4.41 -8.82
C ILE A 312 -1.92 -5.47 -7.76
N PRO A 313 -1.42 -6.72 -7.83
CA PRO A 313 -1.59 -7.72 -6.79
C PRO A 313 -0.75 -7.29 -5.57
N PHE A 314 -1.29 -6.34 -4.80
CA PHE A 314 -0.52 -5.49 -3.88
C PHE A 314 0.22 -6.30 -2.81
N GLN A 315 -0.46 -7.26 -2.18
CA GLN A 315 0.11 -8.08 -1.10
C GLN A 315 1.25 -8.95 -1.63
N GLU A 316 1.00 -9.64 -2.74
CA GLU A 316 1.99 -10.50 -3.40
C GLU A 316 3.19 -9.66 -3.87
N ALA A 317 2.94 -8.57 -4.60
CA ALA A 317 4.00 -7.73 -5.13
C ALA A 317 4.90 -7.13 -4.04
N THR A 318 4.31 -6.66 -2.93
CA THR A 318 5.12 -6.10 -1.83
C THR A 318 5.90 -7.18 -1.11
N ALA A 319 5.32 -8.37 -0.89
CA ALA A 319 6.00 -9.51 -0.26
C ALA A 319 7.16 -10.01 -1.13
N ASP A 320 6.94 -10.21 -2.43
CA ASP A 320 7.96 -10.71 -3.36
C ASP A 320 9.11 -9.71 -3.53
N ILE A 321 8.83 -8.41 -3.62
CA ILE A 321 9.90 -7.42 -3.65
C ILE A 321 10.72 -7.44 -2.37
N ILE A 322 10.11 -7.54 -1.19
CA ILE A 322 10.85 -7.70 0.07
C ILE A 322 11.65 -9.00 0.07
N ASN A 323 11.11 -10.10 -0.44
CA ASN A 323 11.82 -11.37 -0.59
C ASN A 323 13.03 -11.23 -1.53
N ILE A 324 12.89 -10.56 -2.67
CA ILE A 324 14.00 -10.25 -3.58
C ILE A 324 15.09 -9.46 -2.84
N LEU A 325 14.70 -8.41 -2.10
CA LEU A 325 15.63 -7.55 -1.36
C LEU A 325 16.35 -8.30 -0.23
N ASP A 326 15.69 -9.27 0.39
CA ASP A 326 16.22 -10.14 1.44
C ASP A 326 16.91 -11.40 0.90
N LYS A 327 17.00 -11.58 -0.44
CA LYS A 327 17.53 -12.77 -1.12
C LYS A 327 16.80 -14.07 -0.75
N LYS A 328 15.49 -13.99 -0.51
CA LYS A 328 14.59 -15.12 -0.27
C LYS A 328 13.95 -15.58 -1.58
N PRO A 329 13.34 -16.77 -1.62
CA PRO A 329 12.56 -17.23 -2.76
C PRO A 329 11.40 -16.28 -3.07
N TYR A 330 11.14 -16.06 -4.34
CA TYR A 330 10.03 -15.28 -4.89
C TYR A 330 9.61 -15.86 -6.24
N GLU A 331 8.47 -15.43 -6.75
CA GLU A 331 7.99 -15.85 -8.06
C GLU A 331 7.84 -14.62 -8.96
N VAL A 332 8.41 -14.68 -10.18
CA VAL A 332 8.21 -13.62 -11.18
C VAL A 332 6.78 -13.70 -11.70
N PRO A 333 6.00 -12.59 -11.71
CA PRO A 333 4.64 -12.60 -12.20
C PRO A 333 4.54 -13.14 -13.63
N HIS A 334 3.61 -14.04 -13.87
CA HIS A 334 3.36 -14.64 -15.18
C HIS A 334 1.86 -14.78 -15.44
N LYS A 335 1.50 -14.98 -16.69
CA LYS A 335 0.10 -15.19 -17.07
C LYS A 335 -0.38 -16.51 -16.47
N ILE A 336 -1.41 -16.44 -15.66
CA ILE A 336 -2.09 -17.62 -15.14
C ILE A 336 -3.06 -18.12 -16.20
N ASN A 337 -3.03 -19.43 -16.42
CA ASN A 337 -3.96 -20.13 -17.30
C ASN A 337 -4.22 -21.52 -16.73
N ARG A 338 -5.20 -21.60 -15.85
CA ARG A 338 -5.61 -22.87 -15.22
C ARG A 338 -6.54 -23.61 -16.16
N VAL A 339 -6.37 -24.92 -16.24
CA VAL A 339 -7.16 -25.78 -17.14
C VAL A 339 -8.03 -26.67 -16.27
N GLU A 340 -9.35 -26.61 -16.50
CA GLU A 340 -10.30 -27.44 -15.80
C GLU A 340 -10.12 -28.91 -16.17
N ILE A 341 -10.16 -29.79 -15.16
CA ILE A 341 -10.21 -31.26 -15.32
C ILE A 341 -11.58 -31.78 -14.89
N GLN A 342 -11.90 -33.02 -15.24
CA GLN A 342 -13.13 -33.66 -14.80
C GLN A 342 -12.86 -34.51 -13.57
N LEU A 343 -13.66 -34.32 -12.51
CA LEU A 343 -13.65 -35.14 -11.31
C LEU A 343 -15.02 -35.84 -11.14
N SER A 344 -14.98 -37.04 -10.56
CA SER A 344 -16.22 -37.75 -10.24
C SER A 344 -16.99 -37.06 -9.11
N THR A 345 -18.31 -37.18 -9.15
CA THR A 345 -19.18 -36.65 -8.07
C THR A 345 -18.83 -37.20 -6.70
N GLU A 346 -18.29 -38.43 -6.63
CA GLU A 346 -17.84 -39.06 -5.37
C GLU A 346 -16.63 -38.31 -4.77
N ILE A 347 -15.68 -37.86 -5.62
CA ILE A 347 -14.56 -37.04 -5.18
C ILE A 347 -15.08 -35.68 -4.71
N LEU A 348 -15.92 -35.04 -5.49
CA LEU A 348 -16.47 -33.69 -5.20
C LEU A 348 -17.24 -33.66 -3.87
N LYS A 349 -18.01 -34.71 -3.55
CA LYS A 349 -18.74 -34.82 -2.28
C LYS A 349 -17.85 -34.72 -1.03
N LYS A 350 -16.59 -35.12 -1.10
CA LYS A 350 -15.64 -35.09 0.04
C LYS A 350 -15.34 -33.67 0.47
N TYR A 351 -15.46 -32.68 -0.40
CA TYR A 351 -15.10 -31.27 -0.19
C TYR A 351 -16.25 -30.41 0.32
N THR A 352 -17.49 -30.92 0.28
CA THR A 352 -18.65 -30.18 0.77
C THR A 352 -18.60 -29.94 2.27
N GLY A 353 -19.09 -28.78 2.73
CA GLY A 353 -19.16 -28.46 4.15
C GLY A 353 -19.27 -26.97 4.40
N LYS A 354 -19.39 -26.61 5.70
CA LYS A 354 -19.33 -25.23 6.18
C LYS A 354 -17.96 -24.94 6.76
N PHE A 355 -17.47 -23.73 6.50
CA PHE A 355 -16.15 -23.30 6.93
C PHE A 355 -16.23 -21.88 7.46
N ALA A 356 -15.29 -21.50 8.32
CA ALA A 356 -15.05 -20.14 8.75
C ALA A 356 -13.56 -19.81 8.61
N LEU A 357 -13.20 -18.55 8.39
CA LEU A 357 -11.80 -18.13 8.45
C LEU A 357 -11.27 -18.30 9.88
N GLU A 358 -10.07 -18.86 10.05
CA GLU A 358 -9.45 -18.94 11.39
C GLU A 358 -9.23 -17.56 12.02
N ALA A 359 -8.95 -16.55 11.21
CA ALA A 359 -8.75 -15.16 11.64
C ALA A 359 -10.06 -14.43 12.01
N ASP A 360 -11.21 -14.93 11.53
CA ASP A 360 -12.54 -14.35 11.79
C ASP A 360 -13.62 -15.45 11.70
N LEU A 361 -13.93 -16.05 12.82
CA LEU A 361 -14.92 -17.13 12.90
C LEU A 361 -16.37 -16.71 12.61
N THR A 362 -16.64 -15.42 12.49
CA THR A 362 -17.94 -14.91 12.08
C THR A 362 -18.12 -14.90 10.56
N ASN A 363 -17.02 -14.94 9.81
CA ASN A 363 -17.02 -15.03 8.35
C ASN A 363 -17.22 -16.49 7.93
N ILE A 364 -18.48 -16.91 7.87
CA ILE A 364 -18.92 -18.28 7.57
C ILE A 364 -19.34 -18.37 6.10
N PHE A 365 -18.84 -19.37 5.42
CA PHE A 365 -19.18 -19.71 4.04
C PHE A 365 -19.33 -21.23 3.88
N SER A 366 -19.83 -21.68 2.74
CA SER A 366 -19.99 -23.12 2.48
C SER A 366 -19.45 -23.53 1.10
N ILE A 367 -19.10 -24.81 1.01
CA ILE A 367 -18.83 -25.49 -0.24
C ILE A 367 -20.00 -26.47 -0.48
N GLU A 368 -20.74 -26.25 -1.54
CA GLU A 368 -21.94 -27.02 -1.87
C GLU A 368 -21.77 -27.79 -3.18
N LEU A 369 -22.29 -29.01 -3.21
CA LEU A 369 -22.40 -29.79 -4.45
C LEU A 369 -23.79 -29.58 -5.04
N ILE A 370 -23.84 -29.02 -6.24
CA ILE A 370 -25.07 -28.79 -7.00
C ILE A 370 -24.95 -29.53 -8.35
N GLY A 371 -25.76 -30.58 -8.52
CA GLY A 371 -25.58 -31.50 -9.64
C GLY A 371 -24.22 -32.24 -9.52
N ASN A 372 -23.34 -32.04 -10.48
CA ASN A 372 -22.00 -32.61 -10.56
C ASN A 372 -20.89 -31.56 -10.44
N LYS A 373 -21.18 -30.37 -9.84
CA LYS A 373 -20.26 -29.24 -9.70
C LYS A 373 -20.22 -28.72 -8.28
N LEU A 374 -19.05 -28.26 -7.83
CA LEU A 374 -18.91 -27.57 -6.56
C LEU A 374 -19.16 -26.07 -6.71
N PHE A 375 -19.74 -25.49 -5.67
CA PHE A 375 -19.98 -24.07 -5.55
C PHE A 375 -19.44 -23.55 -4.23
N PHE A 376 -18.73 -22.44 -4.28
CA PHE A 376 -18.48 -21.61 -3.13
C PHE A 376 -19.70 -20.73 -2.88
N VAL A 377 -20.18 -20.70 -1.65
CA VAL A 377 -21.31 -19.86 -1.22
C VAL A 377 -20.79 -18.91 -0.17
N ASP A 378 -20.71 -17.63 -0.52
CA ASP A 378 -20.21 -16.60 0.35
C ASP A 378 -21.13 -16.33 1.55
N PRO A 379 -20.71 -15.52 2.58
CA PRO A 379 -21.55 -15.22 3.74
C PRO A 379 -22.88 -14.53 3.39
N ASN A 380 -23.00 -13.93 2.21
CA ASN A 380 -24.21 -13.26 1.73
C ASN A 380 -25.12 -14.20 0.89
N GLY A 381 -24.68 -15.46 0.71
CA GLY A 381 -25.43 -16.46 -0.07
C GLY A 381 -25.20 -16.40 -1.58
N LYS A 382 -24.26 -15.59 -2.07
CA LYS A 382 -23.87 -15.57 -3.48
C LYS A 382 -23.08 -16.83 -3.81
N LYS A 383 -23.43 -17.47 -4.92
CA LYS A 383 -22.81 -18.73 -5.38
C LYS A 383 -21.87 -18.47 -6.55
N SER A 384 -20.67 -19.04 -6.45
CA SER A 384 -19.67 -19.08 -7.54
C SER A 384 -19.29 -20.53 -7.82
N GLU A 385 -19.25 -20.92 -9.08
CA GLU A 385 -18.85 -22.26 -9.50
C GLU A 385 -17.35 -22.45 -9.29
N LEU A 386 -16.95 -23.63 -8.79
CA LEU A 386 -15.56 -24.01 -8.57
C LEU A 386 -15.14 -25.04 -9.63
N HIS A 387 -14.10 -24.70 -10.37
CA HIS A 387 -13.52 -25.52 -11.44
C HIS A 387 -12.26 -26.22 -10.93
N PRO A 388 -12.18 -27.56 -10.94
CA PRO A 388 -10.98 -28.29 -10.51
C PRO A 388 -9.87 -28.19 -11.58
N ASP A 389 -8.63 -27.91 -11.15
CA ASP A 389 -7.42 -28.03 -11.95
C ASP A 389 -6.48 -29.15 -11.46
N SER A 390 -6.79 -29.70 -10.30
CA SER A 390 -6.24 -30.97 -9.81
C SER A 390 -7.29 -31.70 -8.99
N GLU A 391 -6.93 -32.88 -8.42
CA GLU A 391 -7.85 -33.60 -7.55
C GLU A 391 -8.35 -32.75 -6.37
N ASN A 392 -7.47 -31.91 -5.80
CA ASN A 392 -7.75 -31.20 -4.55
C ASN A 392 -7.60 -29.67 -4.64
N THR A 393 -7.39 -29.11 -5.84
CA THR A 393 -7.32 -27.67 -6.05
C THR A 393 -8.37 -27.21 -7.05
N PHE A 394 -8.98 -26.06 -6.74
CA PHE A 394 -10.09 -25.49 -7.51
C PHE A 394 -9.88 -23.97 -7.70
N PHE A 395 -10.54 -23.42 -8.72
CA PHE A 395 -10.54 -21.99 -9.03
C PHE A 395 -11.93 -21.52 -9.44
N GLU A 396 -12.21 -20.21 -9.28
CA GLU A 396 -13.39 -19.55 -9.83
C GLU A 396 -13.08 -18.93 -11.20
N SER A 397 -11.85 -18.42 -11.39
CA SER A 397 -11.38 -17.84 -12.65
C SER A 397 -10.08 -18.49 -13.10
N PRO A 398 -9.95 -18.91 -14.36
CA PRO A 398 -8.73 -19.55 -14.85
C PRO A 398 -7.54 -18.60 -15.00
N THR A 399 -7.73 -17.29 -14.82
CA THR A 399 -6.70 -16.27 -15.04
C THR A 399 -6.15 -15.65 -13.74
N THR A 400 -6.56 -16.18 -12.57
CA THR A 400 -6.08 -15.73 -11.27
C THR A 400 -5.37 -16.85 -10.52
N LYS A 401 -4.51 -16.48 -9.54
CA LYS A 401 -3.94 -17.41 -8.57
C LYS A 401 -4.93 -17.78 -7.46
N ASP A 402 -6.01 -17.01 -7.34
CA ASP A 402 -7.02 -17.25 -6.31
C ASP A 402 -7.65 -18.63 -6.47
N GLY A 403 -7.99 -19.23 -5.35
CA GLY A 403 -8.52 -20.58 -5.42
C GLY A 403 -8.68 -21.25 -4.06
N PHE A 404 -8.93 -22.55 -4.12
CA PHE A 404 -9.31 -23.39 -3.01
C PHE A 404 -8.42 -24.63 -3.00
N ILE A 405 -7.78 -24.93 -1.87
CA ILE A 405 -6.95 -26.12 -1.70
C ILE A 405 -7.57 -26.98 -0.59
N PHE A 406 -8.02 -28.16 -0.95
CA PHE A 406 -8.52 -29.12 0.03
C PHE A 406 -7.40 -30.06 0.49
N MET A 407 -7.19 -30.15 1.80
CA MET A 407 -6.14 -30.96 2.42
C MET A 407 -6.76 -32.04 3.29
N SER A 408 -6.38 -33.31 3.07
CA SER A 408 -6.84 -34.41 3.89
C SER A 408 -6.39 -34.24 5.34
N ASN A 409 -7.35 -34.26 6.25
CA ASN A 409 -7.10 -34.25 7.68
C ASN A 409 -7.24 -35.69 8.22
N LYS A 410 -6.11 -36.30 8.59
CA LYS A 410 -6.05 -37.70 9.06
C LYS A 410 -6.74 -37.91 10.40
N GLU A 411 -6.86 -36.86 11.23
CA GLU A 411 -7.47 -36.97 12.57
C GLU A 411 -8.99 -36.99 12.47
N THR A 412 -9.57 -36.22 11.57
CA THR A 412 -11.03 -36.11 11.41
C THR A 412 -11.58 -36.96 10.28
N ASN A 413 -10.72 -37.53 9.44
CA ASN A 413 -11.07 -38.22 8.20
C ASN A 413 -11.90 -37.33 7.25
N GLN A 414 -11.69 -36.01 7.29
CA GLN A 414 -12.35 -35.00 6.49
C GLN A 414 -11.30 -34.18 5.73
N TYR A 415 -11.75 -33.16 4.98
CA TYR A 415 -10.87 -32.26 4.30
C TYR A 415 -10.94 -30.86 4.94
N ASP A 416 -9.78 -30.33 5.29
CA ASP A 416 -9.61 -28.92 5.62
C ASP A 416 -9.49 -28.11 4.33
N LEU A 417 -9.83 -26.83 4.39
CA LEU A 417 -9.77 -25.92 3.25
C LEU A 417 -8.78 -24.79 3.52
N ILE A 418 -7.99 -24.47 2.53
CA ILE A 418 -7.19 -23.23 2.46
C ILE A 418 -7.73 -22.42 1.29
N LEU A 419 -8.13 -21.18 1.55
CA LEU A 419 -8.43 -20.21 0.50
C LEU A 419 -7.14 -19.52 0.07
N ILE A 420 -6.99 -19.29 -1.23
CA ILE A 420 -5.98 -18.38 -1.78
C ILE A 420 -6.74 -17.15 -2.27
N ASP A 421 -6.52 -16.03 -1.62
CA ASP A 421 -7.10 -14.74 -1.99
C ASP A 421 -5.99 -13.73 -2.18
N THR A 422 -5.91 -13.14 -3.38
CA THR A 422 -4.85 -12.18 -3.75
C THR A 422 -3.43 -12.68 -3.45
N GLY A 423 -3.21 -13.99 -3.65
CA GLY A 423 -1.92 -14.67 -3.39
C GLY A 423 -1.66 -15.03 -1.93
N ILE A 424 -2.56 -14.71 -0.99
CA ILE A 424 -2.44 -15.02 0.43
C ILE A 424 -3.17 -16.33 0.74
N LYS A 425 -2.51 -17.23 1.47
CA LYS A 425 -3.14 -18.44 1.99
C LYS A 425 -3.87 -18.16 3.30
N LEU A 426 -5.18 -18.21 3.23
CA LEU A 426 -6.07 -18.03 4.37
C LEU A 426 -6.48 -19.41 4.89
N LYS A 427 -6.12 -19.71 6.13
CA LYS A 427 -6.55 -20.94 6.79
C LYS A 427 -8.02 -20.84 7.20
N THR A 428 -8.71 -21.96 7.06
CA THR A 428 -10.10 -22.06 7.47
C THR A 428 -10.28 -23.19 8.48
N LYS A 429 -11.33 -23.09 9.25
CA LYS A 429 -11.80 -24.11 10.17
C LYS A 429 -13.10 -24.69 9.65
N ARG A 430 -13.16 -26.01 9.49
CA ARG A 430 -14.43 -26.70 9.16
C ARG A 430 -15.36 -26.61 10.37
N LEU A 431 -16.59 -26.24 10.12
CA LEU A 431 -17.65 -26.21 11.15
C LEU A 431 -18.40 -27.56 11.17
N LYS A 432 -18.89 -27.94 12.35
CA LYS A 432 -19.68 -29.16 12.53
C LYS A 432 -21.08 -29.03 11.95
#